data_5f39ff9cc60d0e9fdddc70b418cd6f2b
#
_entry.id   5f39ff9cc60d0e9fdddc70b418cd6f2b
#
_cell.length_a   1.000
_cell.length_b   1.000
_cell.length_c   1.000
_cell.angle_alpha   90.00
_cell.angle_beta   90.00
_cell.angle_gamma   90.00
#
_symmetry.space_group_name_H-M   'P 1'
#
loop_
_entity.id
_entity.type
_entity.pdbx_description
1 polymer ?
#
loop_
_entity_poly.entity_id
_entity_poly.type
_entity_poly.pdbx_seq_one_letter_code
_entity_poly.pdbx_strand_id
1 'polypeptide(L)'
;MKSRNNEITQRVLMLLKLDANNVFKRIKERKSEYLEIFALRRTREHFPMIFNNRYESTSLENLVHCSTELITTLDQFYIPVEEMKWYLFKTEDMPNTVEDFIDRKIRKMEKLLATLNLYLDAELGIQSDEPIKMDEPMFIDQPDVVENNFPIDFEDDNSQES
;
A
#
# COMPACT_ATOMS: atom_id res chain seq x y z
N MET A 1 -6.66 -36.49 6.06
CA MET A 1 -6.15 -35.45 6.98
C MET A 1 -5.59 -34.19 6.27
N LYS A 2 -4.86 -34.31 5.17
CA LYS A 2 -4.34 -33.13 4.41
C LYS A 2 -5.43 -32.15 3.93
N SER A 3 -6.61 -32.62 3.52
CA SER A 3 -7.71 -31.79 3.04
C SER A 3 -8.30 -30.88 4.14
N ARG A 4 -8.48 -31.40 5.36
CA ARG A 4 -9.09 -30.65 6.48
C ARG A 4 -8.19 -29.53 6.99
N ASN A 5 -6.88 -29.77 7.08
CA ASN A 5 -5.92 -28.76 7.51
C ASN A 5 -5.84 -27.60 6.50
N ASN A 6 -5.90 -27.91 5.20
CA ASN A 6 -5.93 -26.92 4.14
C ASN A 6 -7.18 -26.03 4.23
N GLU A 7 -8.34 -26.61 4.51
CA GLU A 7 -9.59 -25.88 4.67
C GLU A 7 -9.56 -24.91 5.88
N ILE A 8 -9.00 -25.36 7.00
CA ILE A 8 -8.85 -24.51 8.19
C ILE A 8 -7.90 -23.35 7.88
N THR A 9 -6.76 -23.62 7.24
CA THR A 9 -5.80 -22.60 6.84
C THR A 9 -6.45 -21.57 5.91
N GLN A 10 -7.22 -21.99 4.91
CA GLN A 10 -7.93 -21.07 4.01
C GLN A 10 -8.93 -20.17 4.76
N ARG A 11 -9.66 -20.71 5.71
CA ARG A 11 -10.59 -19.91 6.54
C ARG A 11 -9.85 -18.89 7.41
N VAL A 12 -8.72 -19.29 7.99
CA VAL A 12 -7.86 -18.38 8.76
C VAL A 12 -7.33 -17.27 7.89
N LEU A 13 -6.82 -17.59 6.69
CA LEU A 13 -6.32 -16.57 5.74
C LEU A 13 -7.42 -15.62 5.29
N MET A 14 -8.63 -16.09 5.05
CA MET A 14 -9.76 -15.22 4.73
C MET A 14 -10.08 -14.27 5.90
N LEU A 15 -10.09 -14.77 7.13
CA LEU A 15 -10.30 -13.94 8.32
C LEU A 15 -9.19 -12.90 8.48
N LEU A 16 -7.93 -13.27 8.24
CA LEU A 16 -6.81 -12.34 8.30
C LEU A 16 -6.89 -11.27 7.19
N LYS A 17 -7.32 -11.63 5.99
CA LYS A 17 -7.56 -10.67 4.92
C LYS A 17 -8.60 -9.63 5.33
N LEU A 18 -9.73 -10.07 5.86
CA LEU A 18 -10.78 -9.18 6.35
C LEU A 18 -10.28 -8.32 7.52
N ASP A 19 -9.54 -8.92 8.43
CA ASP A 19 -8.98 -8.22 9.59
C ASP A 19 -7.99 -7.13 9.19
N ALA A 20 -7.02 -7.44 8.33
CA ALA A 20 -6.01 -6.48 7.88
C ALA A 20 -6.66 -5.25 7.20
N ASN A 21 -7.62 -5.50 6.31
CA ASN A 21 -8.35 -4.41 5.64
C ASN A 21 -9.18 -3.58 6.63
N ASN A 22 -9.86 -4.23 7.58
CA ASN A 22 -10.67 -3.54 8.59
C ASN A 22 -9.82 -2.75 9.59
N VAL A 23 -8.69 -3.31 10.03
CA VAL A 23 -7.75 -2.62 10.93
C VAL A 23 -7.19 -1.37 10.23
N PHE A 24 -6.70 -1.52 9.01
CA PHE A 24 -6.17 -0.38 8.25
C PHE A 24 -7.22 0.71 8.04
N LYS A 25 -8.43 0.32 7.59
CA LYS A 25 -9.55 1.26 7.41
C LYS A 25 -9.86 2.01 8.69
N ARG A 26 -9.98 1.29 9.80
CA ARG A 26 -10.28 1.88 11.12
C ARG A 26 -9.20 2.86 11.58
N ILE A 27 -7.92 2.50 11.43
CA ILE A 27 -6.79 3.36 11.78
C ILE A 27 -6.77 4.64 10.92
N LYS A 28 -7.01 4.51 9.63
CA LYS A 28 -6.98 5.63 8.67
C LYS A 28 -8.18 6.56 8.86
N GLU A 29 -9.38 6.02 8.94
CA GLU A 29 -10.61 6.81 9.02
C GLU A 29 -10.80 7.50 10.37
N ARG A 30 -10.34 6.88 11.46
CA ARG A 30 -10.45 7.44 12.80
C ARG A 30 -9.22 8.25 13.24
N LYS A 31 -8.32 8.57 12.31
CA LYS A 31 -7.08 9.33 12.60
C LYS A 31 -7.36 10.64 13.34
N SER A 32 -8.28 11.44 12.84
CA SER A 32 -8.63 12.72 13.47
C SER A 32 -9.15 12.54 14.91
N GLU A 33 -9.94 11.49 15.15
CA GLU A 33 -10.52 11.19 16.46
C GLU A 33 -9.44 10.92 17.52
N TYR A 34 -8.52 9.97 17.28
CA TYR A 34 -7.52 9.64 18.28
C TYR A 34 -6.42 10.70 18.40
N LEU A 35 -6.13 11.46 17.36
CA LEU A 35 -5.21 12.60 17.46
C LEU A 35 -5.82 13.77 18.23
N GLU A 36 -7.13 14.04 18.10
CA GLU A 36 -7.82 15.03 18.89
C GLU A 36 -7.85 14.63 20.37
N ILE A 37 -8.17 13.39 20.70
CA ILE A 37 -8.14 12.85 22.06
C ILE A 37 -6.74 13.04 22.67
N PHE A 38 -5.69 12.76 21.89
CA PHE A 38 -4.31 12.95 22.31
C PHE A 38 -3.98 14.43 22.56
N ALA A 39 -4.30 15.31 21.60
CA ALA A 39 -4.01 16.74 21.67
C ALA A 39 -4.73 17.44 22.84
N LEU A 40 -5.96 17.05 23.14
CA LEU A 40 -6.76 17.55 24.25
C LEU A 40 -6.43 16.90 25.59
N ARG A 41 -5.42 16.03 25.65
CA ARG A 41 -5.00 15.28 26.84
C ARG A 41 -6.15 14.53 27.52
N ARG A 42 -7.09 14.03 26.73
CA ARG A 42 -8.18 13.18 27.23
C ARG A 42 -7.68 11.78 27.54
N THR A 43 -8.52 10.99 28.23
CA THR A 43 -8.18 9.59 28.53
C THR A 43 -7.94 8.78 27.26
N ARG A 44 -6.90 7.96 27.26
CA ARG A 44 -6.47 7.13 26.14
C ARG A 44 -7.03 5.70 26.18
N GLU A 45 -8.00 5.45 27.04
CA GLU A 45 -8.56 4.11 27.26
C GLU A 45 -9.18 3.49 26.00
N HIS A 46 -9.65 4.32 25.06
CA HIS A 46 -10.25 3.87 23.81
C HIS A 46 -9.24 3.56 22.70
N PHE A 47 -7.98 3.96 22.83
CA PHE A 47 -6.97 3.72 21.80
C PHE A 47 -6.77 2.24 21.48
N PRO A 48 -6.69 1.31 22.45
CA PRO A 48 -6.55 -0.10 22.16
C PRO A 48 -7.65 -0.66 21.23
N MET A 49 -8.88 -0.16 21.35
CA MET A 49 -9.99 -0.63 20.50
C MET A 49 -9.80 -0.30 19.01
N ILE A 50 -9.12 0.79 18.70
CA ILE A 50 -8.83 1.19 17.32
C ILE A 50 -7.81 0.24 16.69
N PHE A 51 -6.83 -0.21 17.47
CA PHE A 51 -5.69 -1.00 17.03
C PHE A 51 -5.84 -2.51 17.29
N ASN A 52 -6.96 -2.95 17.86
CA ASN A 52 -7.21 -4.38 18.06
C ASN A 52 -7.25 -5.13 16.73
N ASN A 53 -6.61 -6.27 16.70
CA ASN A 53 -6.53 -7.11 15.53
C ASN A 53 -6.64 -8.61 15.90
N ARG A 54 -6.97 -9.43 14.92
CA ARG A 54 -7.09 -10.88 15.09
C ARG A 54 -5.77 -11.62 14.90
N TYR A 55 -4.79 -10.96 14.31
CA TYR A 55 -3.47 -11.57 14.09
C TYR A 55 -2.80 -11.97 15.40
N GLU A 56 -2.91 -11.15 16.45
CA GLU A 56 -2.38 -11.44 17.78
C GLU A 56 -2.92 -12.76 18.39
N SER A 57 -4.15 -13.13 18.04
CA SER A 57 -4.80 -14.35 18.53
C SER A 57 -4.69 -15.53 17.56
N THR A 58 -4.03 -15.35 16.40
CA THR A 58 -3.89 -16.40 15.41
C THR A 58 -2.80 -17.38 15.83
N SER A 59 -3.13 -18.68 15.80
CA SER A 59 -2.16 -19.73 16.09
C SER A 59 -1.12 -19.84 14.97
N LEU A 60 0.14 -19.96 15.35
CA LEU A 60 1.24 -20.21 14.42
C LEU A 60 1.05 -21.51 13.63
N GLU A 61 0.41 -22.51 14.23
CA GLU A 61 0.11 -23.79 13.56
C GLU A 61 -0.75 -23.61 12.30
N ASN A 62 -1.64 -22.60 12.31
CA ASN A 62 -2.49 -22.31 11.16
C ASN A 62 -1.74 -21.62 10.01
N LEU A 63 -0.58 -21.02 10.30
CA LEU A 63 0.23 -20.26 9.32
C LEU A 63 1.42 -21.07 8.81
N VAL A 64 1.75 -22.19 9.43
CA VAL A 64 2.96 -22.99 9.12
C VAL A 64 2.99 -23.50 7.67
N HIS A 65 1.83 -23.62 7.04
CA HIS A 65 1.68 -24.12 5.67
C HIS A 65 1.63 -22.98 4.63
N CYS A 66 1.65 -21.72 5.07
CA CYS A 66 1.67 -20.57 4.18
C CYS A 66 3.07 -20.31 3.63
N SER A 67 3.14 -19.58 2.51
CA SER A 67 4.43 -19.15 1.96
C SER A 67 5.18 -18.25 2.93
N THR A 68 6.50 -18.29 2.84
CA THR A 68 7.38 -17.44 3.68
C THR A 68 7.11 -15.96 3.39
N GLU A 69 6.83 -15.62 2.14
CA GLU A 69 6.51 -14.27 1.70
C GLU A 69 5.24 -13.76 2.37
N LEU A 70 4.19 -14.59 2.45
CA LEU A 70 2.95 -14.22 3.12
C LEU A 70 3.16 -14.02 4.62
N ILE A 71 3.86 -14.95 5.29
CA ILE A 71 4.13 -14.85 6.73
C ILE A 71 4.91 -13.59 7.04
N THR A 72 5.96 -13.30 6.26
CA THR A 72 6.80 -12.11 6.43
C THR A 72 5.99 -10.83 6.20
N THR A 73 5.12 -10.80 5.19
CA THR A 73 4.31 -9.62 4.89
C THR A 73 3.23 -9.39 5.95
N LEU A 74 2.63 -10.45 6.48
CA LEU A 74 1.71 -10.36 7.63
C LEU A 74 2.39 -9.70 8.83
N ASP A 75 3.56 -10.19 9.21
CA ASP A 75 4.33 -9.64 10.31
C ASP A 75 4.69 -8.17 10.07
N GLN A 76 5.22 -7.83 8.91
CA GLN A 76 5.55 -6.46 8.53
C GLN A 76 4.34 -5.52 8.53
N PHE A 77 3.15 -6.01 8.22
CA PHE A 77 1.92 -5.21 8.23
C PHE A 77 1.44 -4.94 9.66
N TYR A 78 1.50 -5.92 10.56
CA TYR A 78 0.99 -5.77 11.91
C TYR A 78 1.97 -5.10 12.89
N ILE A 79 3.28 -5.13 12.63
CA ILE A 79 4.26 -4.40 13.44
C ILE A 79 3.92 -2.91 13.58
N PRO A 80 3.63 -2.14 12.52
CA PRO A 80 3.20 -0.74 12.64
C PRO A 80 1.94 -0.55 13.50
N VAL A 81 1.02 -1.49 13.49
CA VAL A 81 -0.20 -1.44 14.33
C VAL A 81 0.18 -1.44 15.80
N GLU A 82 1.06 -2.37 16.21
CA GLU A 82 1.53 -2.46 17.59
C GLU A 82 2.39 -1.25 17.99
N GLU A 83 3.26 -0.78 17.09
CA GLU A 83 4.07 0.40 17.33
C GLU A 83 3.21 1.65 17.54
N MET A 84 2.17 1.87 16.73
CA MET A 84 1.24 2.99 16.89
C MET A 84 0.44 2.88 18.18
N LYS A 85 -0.08 1.69 18.49
CA LYS A 85 -0.82 1.41 19.73
C LYS A 85 0.02 1.76 20.95
N TRP A 86 1.25 1.24 21.02
CA TRP A 86 2.15 1.51 22.13
C TRP A 86 2.56 2.97 22.21
N TYR A 87 2.95 3.57 21.07
CA TYR A 87 3.39 4.95 21.01
C TYR A 87 2.29 5.91 21.48
N LEU A 88 1.10 5.83 20.91
CA LEU A 88 -0.04 6.69 21.31
C LEU A 88 -0.42 6.54 22.79
N PHE A 89 -0.26 5.35 23.34
CA PHE A 89 -0.56 5.11 24.73
C PHE A 89 0.48 5.69 25.71
N LYS A 90 1.74 5.70 25.30
CA LYS A 90 2.89 6.04 26.16
C LYS A 90 3.50 7.42 25.93
N THR A 91 3.35 7.98 24.72
CA THR A 91 4.04 9.23 24.38
C THR A 91 3.53 10.44 25.12
N GLU A 92 4.44 11.35 25.41
CA GLU A 92 4.19 12.71 25.89
C GLU A 92 4.69 13.75 24.86
N ASP A 93 4.98 13.33 23.65
CA ASP A 93 5.46 14.18 22.57
C ASP A 93 4.41 15.24 22.17
N MET A 94 4.87 16.24 21.45
CA MET A 94 4.00 17.30 20.94
C MET A 94 3.02 16.74 19.89
N PRO A 95 1.78 17.26 19.83
CA PRO A 95 0.76 16.75 18.89
C PRO A 95 1.21 16.65 17.44
N ASN A 96 1.96 17.63 16.94
CA ASN A 96 2.48 17.60 15.56
C ASN A 96 3.48 16.45 15.33
N THR A 97 4.34 16.17 16.30
CA THR A 97 5.29 15.04 16.24
C THR A 97 4.55 13.71 16.21
N VAL A 98 3.48 13.60 17.01
CA VAL A 98 2.62 12.42 17.04
C VAL A 98 1.91 12.22 15.70
N GLU A 99 1.36 13.29 15.14
CA GLU A 99 0.71 13.25 13.83
C GLU A 99 1.66 12.80 12.73
N ASP A 100 2.87 13.36 12.68
CA ASP A 100 3.90 12.97 11.71
C ASP A 100 4.30 11.49 11.85
N PHE A 101 4.40 11.00 13.07
CA PHE A 101 4.68 9.58 13.32
C PHE A 101 3.57 8.70 12.78
N ILE A 102 2.31 9.01 13.09
CA ILE A 102 1.14 8.26 12.65
C ILE A 102 1.03 8.27 11.12
N ASP A 103 1.21 9.42 10.48
CA ASP A 103 1.15 9.54 9.02
C ASP A 103 2.19 8.69 8.30
N ARG A 104 3.40 8.62 8.83
CA ARG A 104 4.44 7.74 8.29
C ARG A 104 4.05 6.27 8.39
N LYS A 105 3.47 5.86 9.53
CA LYS A 105 3.02 4.48 9.74
C LYS A 105 1.85 4.12 8.85
N ILE A 106 0.87 4.99 8.69
CA ILE A 106 -0.28 4.78 7.79
C ILE A 106 0.20 4.60 6.34
N ARG A 107 1.09 5.47 5.85
CA ARG A 107 1.65 5.35 4.49
C ARG A 107 2.43 4.04 4.28
N LYS A 108 3.17 3.59 5.29
CA LYS A 108 3.85 2.30 5.26
C LYS A 108 2.85 1.15 5.18
N MET A 109 1.83 1.17 6.03
CA MET A 109 0.78 0.15 6.06
C MET A 109 -0.01 0.09 4.75
N GLU A 110 -0.30 1.22 4.12
CA GLU A 110 -1.03 1.26 2.84
C GLU A 110 -0.30 0.49 1.74
N LYS A 111 1.01 0.68 1.63
CA LYS A 111 1.86 -0.07 0.70
C LYS A 111 1.90 -1.55 1.03
N LEU A 112 2.08 -1.89 2.30
CA LEU A 112 2.14 -3.27 2.76
C LEU A 112 0.80 -3.98 2.59
N LEU A 113 -0.33 -3.29 2.78
CA LEU A 113 -1.67 -3.86 2.60
C LEU A 113 -1.92 -4.30 1.16
N ALA A 114 -1.48 -3.50 0.18
CA ALA A 114 -1.59 -3.86 -1.22
C ALA A 114 -0.83 -5.16 -1.53
N THR A 115 0.41 -5.26 -1.07
CA THR A 115 1.24 -6.47 -1.23
C THR A 115 0.66 -7.65 -0.46
N LEU A 116 0.20 -7.43 0.76
CA LEU A 116 -0.42 -8.46 1.60
C LEU A 116 -1.67 -9.05 0.94
N ASN A 117 -2.54 -8.21 0.39
CA ASN A 117 -3.73 -8.69 -0.32
C ASN A 117 -3.37 -9.55 -1.53
N LEU A 118 -2.32 -9.20 -2.29
CA LEU A 118 -1.86 -10.02 -3.41
C LEU A 118 -1.41 -11.42 -2.94
N TYR A 119 -0.64 -11.51 -1.88
CA TYR A 119 -0.19 -12.81 -1.35
C TYR A 119 -1.34 -13.62 -0.75
N LEU A 120 -2.26 -12.97 -0.03
CA LEU A 120 -3.44 -13.63 0.51
C LEU A 120 -4.33 -14.18 -0.61
N ASP A 121 -4.53 -13.41 -1.68
CA ASP A 121 -5.34 -13.85 -2.82
C ASP A 121 -4.68 -15.02 -3.56
N ALA A 122 -3.37 -14.99 -3.73
CA ALA A 122 -2.62 -16.09 -4.32
C ALA A 122 -2.75 -17.39 -3.49
N GLU A 123 -2.60 -17.31 -2.18
CA GLU A 123 -2.75 -18.46 -1.27
C GLU A 123 -4.20 -18.97 -1.19
N LEU A 124 -5.19 -18.07 -1.28
CA LEU A 124 -6.60 -18.41 -1.29
C LEU A 124 -7.10 -18.91 -2.66
N GLY A 125 -6.28 -18.79 -3.71
CA GLY A 125 -6.67 -19.14 -5.07
C GLY A 125 -7.72 -18.18 -5.66
N ILE A 126 -7.82 -16.96 -5.14
CA ILE A 126 -8.69 -15.93 -5.68
C ILE A 126 -7.99 -15.32 -6.90
N GLN A 127 -8.55 -15.55 -8.09
CA GLN A 127 -8.11 -14.82 -9.27
C GLN A 127 -8.70 -13.42 -9.19
N SER A 128 -7.84 -12.42 -9.15
CA SER A 128 -8.26 -11.05 -9.35
C SER A 128 -8.65 -10.88 -10.82
N ASP A 129 -9.92 -10.70 -11.11
CA ASP A 129 -10.44 -10.37 -12.45
C ASP A 129 -10.11 -8.92 -12.85
N GLU A 130 -9.21 -8.25 -12.17
CA GLU A 130 -8.71 -6.98 -12.65
C GLU A 130 -7.76 -7.25 -13.83
N PRO A 131 -8.12 -6.77 -15.04
CA PRO A 131 -7.19 -6.81 -16.14
C PRO A 131 -5.91 -6.08 -15.71
N ILE A 132 -4.78 -6.74 -15.82
CA ILE A 132 -3.48 -6.10 -15.72
C ILE A 132 -3.55 -4.93 -16.69
N LYS A 133 -3.67 -3.71 -16.17
CA LYS A 133 -3.39 -2.53 -16.99
C LYS A 133 -1.91 -2.65 -17.32
N MET A 134 -1.64 -3.27 -18.48
CA MET A 134 -0.36 -3.08 -19.13
C MET A 134 -0.30 -1.56 -19.35
N ASP A 135 0.63 -0.90 -18.70
CA ASP A 135 0.99 0.44 -19.07
C ASP A 135 1.19 0.41 -20.57
N GLU A 136 0.34 1.13 -21.29
CA GLU A 136 0.53 1.29 -22.73
C GLU A 136 1.96 1.78 -22.92
N PRO A 137 2.75 1.15 -23.80
CA PRO A 137 4.07 1.66 -24.07
C PRO A 137 3.91 3.14 -24.43
N MET A 138 4.51 4.02 -23.66
CA MET A 138 4.63 5.43 -24.03
C MET A 138 5.19 5.45 -25.42
N PHE A 139 4.34 5.75 -26.41
CA PHE A 139 4.80 6.15 -27.71
C PHE A 139 5.60 7.43 -27.45
N ILE A 140 6.90 7.29 -27.47
CA ILE A 140 7.79 8.44 -27.61
C ILE A 140 7.41 9.03 -28.96
N ASP A 141 6.74 10.17 -28.95
CA ASP A 141 6.51 10.99 -30.13
C ASP A 141 7.88 11.14 -30.82
N GLN A 142 8.01 10.51 -31.96
CA GLN A 142 9.15 10.77 -32.83
C GLN A 142 9.06 12.27 -33.18
N PRO A 143 10.15 13.03 -33.00
CA PRO A 143 10.12 14.41 -33.44
C PRO A 143 9.79 14.45 -34.92
N ASP A 144 8.77 15.22 -35.28
CA ASP A 144 8.40 15.50 -36.63
C ASP A 144 9.67 15.85 -37.41
N VAL A 145 9.96 15.02 -38.42
CA VAL A 145 10.99 15.34 -39.40
C VAL A 145 10.44 16.55 -40.17
N VAL A 146 10.86 17.74 -39.79
CA VAL A 146 10.60 18.94 -40.57
C VAL A 146 11.36 18.76 -41.87
N GLU A 147 10.67 18.36 -42.92
CA GLU A 147 11.16 18.49 -44.27
C GLU A 147 11.37 19.99 -44.57
N ASN A 148 12.61 20.43 -44.41
CA ASN A 148 13.03 21.73 -44.87
C ASN A 148 13.08 21.68 -46.40
N ASN A 149 11.95 21.92 -47.04
CA ASN A 149 11.89 22.31 -48.44
C ASN A 149 12.34 23.78 -48.55
N PHE A 150 13.63 23.98 -48.64
CA PHE A 150 14.17 25.26 -49.14
C PHE A 150 14.08 25.24 -50.67
N PRO A 151 13.35 26.18 -51.30
CA PRO A 151 13.47 26.38 -52.73
C PRO A 151 14.88 26.92 -53.01
N ILE A 152 15.64 26.20 -53.79
CA ILE A 152 16.91 26.70 -54.33
C ILE A 152 16.54 27.56 -55.52
N ASP A 153 16.52 28.87 -55.31
CA ASP A 153 16.45 29.85 -56.37
C ASP A 153 17.84 29.91 -57.01
N PHE A 154 17.95 29.34 -58.19
CA PHE A 154 19.07 29.59 -59.11
C PHE A 154 18.79 30.92 -59.77
N GLU A 155 19.37 32.00 -59.30
CA GLU A 155 19.51 33.25 -60.09
C GLU A 155 20.66 33.00 -61.07
N ASP A 156 20.29 32.84 -62.34
CA ASP A 156 21.19 33.03 -63.48
C ASP A 156 21.55 34.50 -63.62
N ASP A 157 22.72 34.87 -63.13
CA ASP A 157 23.29 36.15 -63.40
C ASP A 157 24.11 36.10 -64.69
N ASN A 158 23.42 36.37 -65.75
CA ASN A 158 24.00 36.53 -67.07
C ASN A 158 24.11 38.04 -67.40
N SER A 159 25.14 38.67 -66.91
CA SER A 159 25.45 40.01 -67.27
C SER A 159 26.66 40.00 -68.23
N GLN A 160 26.32 40.06 -69.49
CA GLN A 160 27.25 40.53 -70.52
C GLN A 160 27.65 41.98 -70.33
N GLU A 161 28.95 42.24 -70.44
CA GLU A 161 29.66 43.08 -71.33
C GLU A 161 29.27 44.51 -71.51
N SER A 162 30.20 45.36 -71.32
CA SER A 162 30.92 46.07 -72.42
C SER A 162 31.97 46.99 -71.82
#